data_f01cad19f6194873bc4dfb482c2c1d1d
#
_entry.id   f01cad19f6194873bc4dfb482c2c1d1d
#
_cell.length_a   1.000
_cell.length_b   1.000
_cell.length_c   1.000
_cell.angle_alpha   90.00
_cell.angle_beta   90.00
_cell.angle_gamma   90.00
#
_symmetry.space_group_name_H-M   'P 1'
#
loop_
_entity.id
_entity.type
_entity.pdbx_description
1 polymer ?
#
loop_
_entity_poly.entity_id
_entity_poly.type
_entity_poly.pdbx_seq_one_letter_code
_entity_poly.pdbx_strand_id
1 'polypeptide(L)'
;ARFWCEDYINRTLLTTTFTLSLDRIGERDEYLREGIYTGAYQVPYLNYIELPRSPVQSVTHIKSYTDDNTASTLATSNYYEDLVREPARIVLRDGGSWPTDLRNANGIEVQYVAGYGDSRGTVPEPIRVAMLEYVSFLYEHRGDDEGRTLNPPMMIKSLLQPYQIMRFGVSAFNGGY
;
A
#
# COMPACT_ATOMS: atom_id res chain seq x y z
N ALA A 1 6.33 -7.82 17.17
CA ALA A 1 4.87 -7.94 17.09
C ALA A 1 4.26 -6.92 16.16
N ARG A 2 4.53 -5.60 16.33
CA ARG A 2 3.87 -4.55 15.53
C ARG A 2 4.06 -4.74 14.01
N PHE A 3 5.28 -4.81 13.53
CA PHE A 3 5.57 -4.96 12.10
C PHE A 3 4.89 -6.19 11.49
N TRP A 4 4.91 -7.31 12.20
CA TRP A 4 4.22 -8.51 11.75
C TRP A 4 2.70 -8.30 11.60
N CYS A 5 2.08 -7.62 12.57
CA CYS A 5 0.65 -7.29 12.48
C CYS A 5 0.37 -6.34 11.31
N GLU A 6 1.18 -5.27 11.14
CA GLU A 6 1.05 -4.32 10.03
C GLU A 6 1.16 -5.00 8.67
N ASP A 7 2.11 -5.93 8.51
CA ASP A 7 2.30 -6.68 7.27
C ASP A 7 1.17 -7.70 7.04
N TYR A 8 0.71 -8.37 8.09
CA TYR A 8 -0.39 -9.33 7.99
C TYR A 8 -1.70 -8.68 7.54
N ILE A 9 -2.02 -7.49 8.05
CA ILE A 9 -3.25 -6.77 7.70
C ILE A 9 -3.09 -5.79 6.53
N ASN A 10 -1.88 -5.58 6.00
CA ASN A 10 -1.54 -4.57 5.00
C ASN A 10 -1.92 -3.14 5.42
N ARG A 11 -1.79 -2.83 6.71
CA ARG A 11 -2.08 -1.50 7.28
C ARG A 11 -0.90 -0.94 8.03
N THR A 12 -0.91 0.36 8.22
CA THR A 12 0.03 1.07 9.09
C THR A 12 -0.69 1.48 10.36
N LEU A 13 -0.13 1.18 11.53
CA LEU A 13 -0.79 1.43 12.81
C LEU A 13 -0.53 2.83 13.34
N LEU A 14 0.71 3.29 13.28
CA LEU A 14 1.09 4.65 13.72
C LEU A 14 1.33 5.55 12.51
N THR A 15 1.09 6.84 12.68
CA THR A 15 1.33 7.85 11.65
C THR A 15 2.74 7.72 11.09
N THR A 16 2.84 7.45 9.80
CA THR A 16 4.10 7.25 9.10
C THR A 16 4.01 7.87 7.71
N THR A 17 5.05 8.57 7.32
CA THR A 17 5.17 9.13 5.97
C THR A 17 5.75 8.08 5.03
N PHE A 18 5.08 7.86 3.92
CA PHE A 18 5.52 6.94 2.86
C PHE A 18 5.79 7.71 1.57
N THR A 19 6.75 7.20 0.83
CA THR A 19 7.02 7.65 -0.54
C THR A 19 6.81 6.46 -1.47
N LEU A 20 5.86 6.60 -2.38
CA LEU A 20 5.58 5.65 -3.44
C LEU A 20 6.24 6.17 -4.71
N SER A 21 7.13 5.36 -5.30
CA SER A 21 7.76 5.66 -6.58
C SER A 21 7.16 4.77 -7.66
N LEU A 22 6.81 5.38 -8.80
CA LEU A 22 6.25 4.71 -9.96
C LEU A 22 7.02 5.15 -11.21
N ASP A 23 7.21 4.26 -12.14
CA ASP A 23 7.87 4.60 -13.40
C ASP A 23 6.91 5.43 -14.27
N ARG A 24 5.67 4.98 -14.40
CA ARG A 24 4.60 5.62 -15.18
C ARG A 24 3.22 5.32 -14.59
N ILE A 25 2.21 6.08 -15.00
CA ILE A 25 0.81 5.85 -14.60
C ILE A 25 0.01 5.48 -15.85
N GLY A 26 -0.82 4.44 -15.72
CA GLY A 26 -1.75 4.04 -16.77
C GLY A 26 -1.15 3.25 -17.93
N GLU A 27 0.14 2.97 -17.92
CA GLU A 27 0.69 1.98 -18.84
C GLU A 27 0.38 0.57 -18.33
N ARG A 28 -0.25 -0.19 -19.18
CA ARG A 28 -0.35 -1.64 -19.03
C ARG A 28 1.06 -2.18 -19.09
N ASP A 29 1.48 -2.92 -18.07
CA ASP A 29 2.65 -3.78 -18.20
C ASP A 29 2.48 -4.61 -19.49
N GLU A 30 3.38 -4.41 -20.44
CA GLU A 30 3.37 -5.08 -21.73
C GLU A 30 3.46 -6.61 -21.58
N TYR A 31 3.92 -7.07 -20.42
CA TYR A 31 3.99 -8.48 -20.04
C TYR A 31 2.63 -9.17 -19.91
N LEU A 32 1.54 -8.43 -19.74
CA LEU A 32 0.18 -8.98 -19.84
C LEU A 32 -0.29 -9.17 -21.28
N ARG A 33 0.50 -8.73 -22.29
CA ARG A 33 0.20 -8.90 -23.71
C ARG A 33 0.58 -10.28 -24.22
N GLU A 34 1.52 -10.97 -23.62
CA GLU A 34 1.98 -12.27 -24.08
C GLU A 34 1.17 -13.43 -23.44
N GLY A 35 -0.04 -13.61 -23.91
CA GLY A 35 -0.50 -14.98 -24.15
C GLY A 35 -1.48 -15.61 -23.19
N ILE A 36 -2.06 -14.98 -22.16
CA ILE A 36 -3.02 -15.71 -21.32
C ILE A 36 -4.45 -15.14 -21.33
N TYR A 37 -4.68 -13.89 -21.66
CA TYR A 37 -6.03 -13.31 -21.72
C TYR A 37 -6.23 -12.34 -22.88
N THR A 38 -6.26 -12.84 -24.10
CA THR A 38 -6.79 -12.09 -25.25
C THR A 38 -8.32 -12.13 -25.32
N GLY A 39 -8.99 -12.51 -24.27
CA GLY A 39 -10.44 -12.53 -24.17
C GLY A 39 -10.97 -11.31 -23.44
N ALA A 40 -11.53 -10.37 -24.19
CA ALA A 40 -12.65 -9.48 -23.87
C ALA A 40 -12.70 -8.68 -22.55
N TYR A 41 -11.76 -8.79 -21.65
CA TYR A 41 -11.70 -7.90 -20.49
C TYR A 41 -10.76 -6.75 -20.80
N GLN A 42 -11.34 -5.66 -21.35
CA GLN A 42 -10.69 -4.35 -21.28
C GLN A 42 -10.53 -4.02 -19.79
N VAL A 43 -9.33 -4.26 -19.26
CA VAL A 43 -8.98 -3.65 -17.98
C VAL A 43 -9.04 -2.14 -18.25
N PRO A 44 -9.96 -1.41 -17.63
CA PRO A 44 -10.04 0.03 -17.86
C PRO A 44 -8.68 0.63 -17.52
N TYR A 45 -8.20 1.56 -18.35
CA TYR A 45 -7.01 2.34 -18.02
C TYR A 45 -7.19 2.85 -16.60
N LEU A 46 -6.28 2.45 -15.72
CA LEU A 46 -6.33 2.89 -14.34
C LEU A 46 -5.95 4.37 -14.30
N ASN A 47 -6.96 5.25 -14.43
CA ASN A 47 -6.79 6.70 -14.30
C ASN A 47 -6.58 7.11 -12.83
N TYR A 48 -6.06 6.20 -12.01
CA TYR A 48 -5.82 6.46 -10.60
C TYR A 48 -4.54 5.79 -10.11
N ILE A 49 -3.95 6.37 -9.07
CA ILE A 49 -2.84 5.78 -8.32
C ILE A 49 -3.42 5.19 -7.04
N GLU A 50 -3.21 3.90 -6.81
CA GLU A 50 -3.57 3.26 -5.55
C GLU A 50 -2.45 3.40 -4.52
N LEU A 51 -2.80 3.79 -3.29
CA LEU A 51 -1.85 3.96 -2.20
C LEU A 51 -1.77 2.67 -1.36
N PRO A 52 -0.58 2.04 -1.29
CA PRO A 52 -0.46 0.66 -0.79
C PRO A 52 -0.68 0.47 0.71
N ARG A 53 -0.58 1.51 1.52
CA ARG A 53 -0.76 1.44 2.98
C ARG A 53 -1.98 2.22 3.42
N SER A 54 -2.81 1.65 4.28
CA SER A 54 -4.02 2.27 4.82
C SER A 54 -3.97 2.26 6.36
N PRO A 55 -4.80 3.05 7.02
CA PRO A 55 -5.61 4.14 6.47
C PRO A 55 -4.72 5.33 6.07
N VAL A 56 -5.01 5.94 4.92
CA VAL A 56 -4.31 7.15 4.49
C VAL A 56 -4.96 8.37 5.12
N GLN A 57 -4.16 9.24 5.70
CA GLN A 57 -4.60 10.47 6.35
C GLN A 57 -4.57 11.67 5.40
N SER A 58 -3.52 11.77 4.59
CA SER A 58 -3.33 12.88 3.64
C SER A 58 -2.30 12.53 2.57
N VAL A 59 -2.39 13.21 1.43
CA VAL A 59 -1.35 13.20 0.40
C VAL A 59 -0.56 14.50 0.51
N THR A 60 0.75 14.39 0.66
CA THR A 60 1.63 15.56 0.83
C THR A 60 1.92 16.23 -0.51
N HIS A 61 2.34 15.46 -1.51
CA HIS A 61 2.58 15.94 -2.86
C HIS A 61 2.67 14.78 -3.86
N ILE A 62 2.47 15.13 -5.12
CA ILE A 62 2.77 14.29 -6.26
C ILE A 62 3.78 15.04 -7.11
N LYS A 63 4.96 14.44 -7.32
CA LYS A 63 6.01 15.00 -8.17
C LYS A 63 6.25 14.13 -9.39
N SER A 64 6.57 14.76 -10.49
CA SER A 64 7.07 14.10 -11.71
C SER A 64 8.50 14.54 -11.98
N TYR A 65 9.29 13.64 -12.53
CA TYR A 65 10.69 13.86 -12.86
C TYR A 65 10.91 13.59 -14.35
N THR A 66 11.50 14.56 -15.03
CA THR A 66 11.91 14.45 -16.43
C THR A 66 13.28 13.77 -16.56
N ASP A 67 13.72 13.44 -17.77
CA ASP A 67 15.02 12.75 -18.00
C ASP A 67 16.22 13.52 -17.46
N ASP A 68 16.16 14.85 -17.41
CA ASP A 68 17.19 15.71 -16.81
C ASP A 68 17.05 15.86 -15.28
N ASN A 69 16.20 15.06 -14.65
CA ASN A 69 15.89 15.08 -13.22
C ASN A 69 15.23 16.39 -12.73
N THR A 70 14.65 17.18 -13.61
CA THR A 70 13.87 18.34 -13.19
C THR A 70 12.55 17.86 -12.57
N ALA A 71 12.30 18.29 -11.33
CA ALA A 71 11.09 17.93 -10.57
C ALA A 71 9.97 18.95 -10.84
N SER A 72 8.78 18.47 -11.13
CA SER A 72 7.56 19.26 -11.21
C SER A 72 6.48 18.71 -10.27
N THR A 73 5.80 19.58 -9.53
CA THR A 73 4.72 19.19 -8.62
C THR A 73 3.39 19.29 -9.32
N LEU A 74 2.62 18.20 -9.30
CA LEU A 74 1.27 18.18 -9.84
C LEU A 74 0.33 19.01 -8.96
N ALA A 75 -0.38 19.97 -9.57
CA ALA A 75 -1.31 20.82 -8.83
C ALA A 75 -2.49 20.00 -8.29
N THR A 76 -2.90 20.25 -7.06
CA THR A 76 -4.03 19.57 -6.39
C THR A 76 -5.37 19.79 -7.10
N SER A 77 -5.46 20.82 -7.94
CA SER A 77 -6.62 21.05 -8.83
C SER A 77 -6.82 19.97 -9.89
N ASN A 78 -5.79 19.17 -10.20
CA ASN A 78 -5.83 18.18 -11.28
C ASN A 78 -6.32 16.80 -10.82
N TYR A 79 -6.41 16.55 -9.51
CA TYR A 79 -6.79 15.25 -8.98
C TYR A 79 -7.72 15.34 -7.77
N TYR A 80 -8.33 14.20 -7.43
CA TYR A 80 -9.06 13.95 -6.19
C TYR A 80 -8.31 12.96 -5.32
N GLU A 81 -8.32 13.21 -4.02
CA GLU A 81 -7.86 12.27 -3.01
C GLU A 81 -9.06 11.48 -2.48
N ASP A 82 -9.23 10.24 -2.93
CA ASP A 82 -10.26 9.33 -2.44
C ASP A 82 -9.68 8.52 -1.27
N LEU A 83 -9.70 9.14 -0.09
CA LEU A 83 -9.16 8.57 1.15
C LEU A 83 -10.18 7.72 1.92
N VAL A 84 -11.45 7.76 1.51
CA VAL A 84 -12.53 6.99 2.17
C VAL A 84 -12.46 5.52 1.79
N ARG A 85 -12.04 5.24 0.58
CA ARG A 85 -11.85 3.88 0.09
C ARG A 85 -10.59 3.25 0.69
N GLU A 86 -10.61 1.94 0.87
CA GLU A 86 -9.43 1.16 1.28
C GLU A 86 -9.18 0.03 0.27
N PRO A 87 -8.02 0.01 -0.39
CA PRO A 87 -6.93 1.00 -0.34
C PRO A 87 -7.35 2.36 -0.93
N ALA A 88 -6.81 3.44 -0.34
CA ALA A 88 -7.02 4.81 -0.81
C ALA A 88 -6.43 5.00 -2.22
N ARG A 89 -6.95 5.96 -2.96
CA ARG A 89 -6.50 6.24 -4.32
C ARG A 89 -6.51 7.73 -4.65
N ILE A 90 -5.69 8.09 -5.61
CA ILE A 90 -5.65 9.42 -6.21
C ILE A 90 -6.20 9.31 -7.63
N VAL A 91 -7.25 10.05 -7.92
CA VAL A 91 -8.00 9.98 -9.18
C VAL A 91 -7.90 11.31 -9.92
N LEU A 92 -7.61 11.28 -11.22
CA LEU A 92 -7.64 12.51 -12.03
C LEU A 92 -9.04 13.12 -12.09
N ARG A 93 -9.10 14.45 -12.12
CA ARG A 93 -10.32 15.19 -12.45
C ARG A 93 -10.59 15.13 -13.94
N ASP A 94 -11.86 15.36 -14.31
CA ASP A 94 -12.23 15.49 -15.72
C ASP A 94 -11.40 16.60 -16.40
N GLY A 95 -10.82 16.24 -17.55
CA GLY A 95 -9.89 17.13 -18.27
C GLY A 95 -8.46 17.18 -17.71
N GLY A 96 -8.18 16.52 -16.59
CA GLY A 96 -6.83 16.35 -16.07
C GLY A 96 -6.05 15.31 -16.88
N SER A 97 -4.72 15.44 -16.88
CA SER A 97 -3.81 14.46 -17.48
C SER A 97 -2.65 14.18 -16.54
N TRP A 98 -2.21 12.94 -16.53
CA TRP A 98 -0.95 12.61 -15.88
C TRP A 98 0.24 13.16 -16.68
N PRO A 99 1.34 13.54 -16.05
CA PRO A 99 2.56 13.91 -16.74
C PRO A 99 3.03 12.78 -17.66
N THR A 100 3.39 13.14 -18.89
CA THR A 100 3.86 12.18 -19.92
C THR A 100 5.35 12.27 -20.19
N ASP A 101 5.94 13.44 -19.91
CA ASP A 101 7.40 13.65 -20.03
C ASP A 101 8.08 13.18 -18.74
N LEU A 102 8.32 11.88 -18.65
CA LEU A 102 8.85 11.22 -17.47
C LEU A 102 10.14 10.47 -17.81
N ARG A 103 11.10 10.51 -16.88
CA ARG A 103 12.26 9.62 -16.95
C ARG A 103 11.84 8.15 -16.86
N ASN A 104 12.66 7.25 -17.42
CA ASN A 104 12.29 5.84 -17.56
C ASN A 104 12.14 5.07 -16.26
N ALA A 105 12.74 5.53 -15.16
CA ALA A 105 12.64 4.89 -13.86
C ALA A 105 12.30 5.90 -12.77
N ASN A 106 11.36 5.55 -11.88
CA ASN A 106 10.89 6.41 -10.79
C ASN A 106 10.46 7.80 -11.28
N GLY A 107 9.75 7.86 -12.41
CA GLY A 107 9.31 9.12 -13.02
C GLY A 107 8.28 9.87 -12.18
N ILE A 108 7.58 9.19 -11.28
CA ILE A 108 6.56 9.77 -10.42
C ILE A 108 6.83 9.41 -8.97
N GLU A 109 6.72 10.40 -8.10
CA GLU A 109 6.84 10.26 -6.65
C GLU A 109 5.56 10.76 -5.99
N VAL A 110 4.96 9.91 -5.18
CA VAL A 110 3.81 10.28 -4.35
C VAL A 110 4.20 10.16 -2.89
N GLN A 111 4.22 11.28 -2.18
CA GLN A 111 4.42 11.28 -0.74
C GLN A 111 3.08 11.42 -0.03
N TYR A 112 2.82 10.52 0.91
CA TYR A 112 1.57 10.49 1.67
C TYR A 112 1.80 10.03 3.10
N VAL A 113 0.84 10.34 3.97
CA VAL A 113 0.84 9.97 5.38
C VAL A 113 -0.23 8.93 5.62
N ALA A 114 0.15 7.82 6.25
CA ALA A 114 -0.79 6.77 6.60
C ALA A 114 -0.61 6.31 8.05
N GLY A 115 -1.67 5.77 8.64
CA GLY A 115 -1.73 5.28 10.01
C GLY A 115 -3.02 5.71 10.71
N TYR A 116 -3.34 5.03 11.81
CA TYR A 116 -4.52 5.39 12.63
C TYR A 116 -4.31 6.65 13.47
N GLY A 117 -3.06 7.07 13.68
CA GLY A 117 -2.72 8.26 14.49
C GLY A 117 -1.44 8.07 15.29
N ASP A 118 -1.09 9.07 16.09
CA ASP A 118 0.20 9.13 16.82
C ASP A 118 0.18 8.40 18.16
N SER A 119 -0.98 7.96 18.62
CA SER A 119 -1.13 7.33 19.91
C SER A 119 -1.72 5.92 19.80
N ARG A 120 -1.40 5.09 20.81
CA ARG A 120 -1.99 3.74 20.87
C ARG A 120 -3.52 3.75 20.95
N GLY A 121 -4.11 4.83 21.45
CA GLY A 121 -5.56 4.94 21.62
C GLY A 121 -6.32 5.08 20.31
N THR A 122 -5.66 5.51 19.25
CA THR A 122 -6.26 5.63 17.90
C THR A 122 -6.33 4.29 17.16
N VAL A 123 -5.49 3.33 17.57
CA VAL A 123 -5.47 1.99 16.98
C VAL A 123 -6.65 1.17 17.51
N PRO A 124 -7.45 0.50 16.66
CA PRO A 124 -8.57 -0.35 17.09
C PRO A 124 -8.16 -1.37 18.16
N GLU A 125 -9.04 -1.56 19.15
CA GLU A 125 -8.75 -2.42 20.30
C GLU A 125 -8.41 -3.88 19.91
N PRO A 126 -9.11 -4.54 18.98
CA PRO A 126 -8.78 -5.90 18.58
C PRO A 126 -7.35 -6.04 18.05
N ILE A 127 -6.84 -5.04 17.32
CA ILE A 127 -5.46 -5.04 16.83
C ILE A 127 -4.49 -4.92 18.01
N ARG A 128 -4.79 -4.07 18.98
CA ARG A 128 -3.97 -3.92 20.20
C ARG A 128 -3.91 -5.19 21.02
N VAL A 129 -5.05 -5.86 21.19
CA VAL A 129 -5.13 -7.17 21.88
C VAL A 129 -4.31 -8.21 21.12
N ALA A 130 -4.48 -8.31 19.80
CA ALA A 130 -3.70 -9.23 18.97
C ALA A 130 -2.19 -9.01 19.09
N MET A 131 -1.74 -7.74 19.16
CA MET A 131 -0.32 -7.43 19.37
C MET A 131 0.18 -7.87 20.75
N LEU A 132 -0.61 -7.68 21.81
CA LEU A 132 -0.25 -8.10 23.17
C LEU A 132 -0.17 -9.61 23.26
N GLU A 133 -1.13 -10.33 22.73
CA GLU A 133 -1.12 -11.80 22.65
C GLU A 133 0.08 -12.30 21.86
N TYR A 134 0.44 -11.63 20.77
CA TYR A 134 1.62 -12.02 20.00
C TYR A 134 2.92 -11.76 20.75
N VAL A 135 3.00 -10.69 21.54
CA VAL A 135 4.15 -10.44 22.42
C VAL A 135 4.28 -11.55 23.49
N SER A 136 3.17 -11.93 24.14
CA SER A 136 3.14 -13.02 25.11
C SER A 136 3.60 -14.34 24.48
N PHE A 137 3.05 -14.67 23.32
CA PHE A 137 3.43 -15.85 22.56
C PHE A 137 4.93 -15.90 22.25
N LEU A 138 5.50 -14.80 21.73
CA LEU A 138 6.93 -14.70 21.43
C LEU A 138 7.81 -14.80 22.70
N TYR A 139 7.30 -14.27 23.82
CA TYR A 139 8.01 -14.33 25.09
C TYR A 139 8.08 -15.75 25.66
N GLU A 140 6.99 -16.49 25.61
CA GLU A 140 6.88 -17.86 26.08
C GLU A 140 7.73 -18.83 25.24
N HIS A 141 7.85 -18.57 23.92
CA HIS A 141 8.60 -19.41 22.99
C HIS A 141 10.01 -18.87 22.69
N ARG A 142 10.54 -17.98 23.55
CA ARG A 142 11.92 -17.53 23.43
C ARG A 142 12.87 -18.70 23.76
N GLY A 143 13.66 -19.09 22.79
CA GLY A 143 14.63 -20.20 22.98
C GLY A 143 14.16 -21.55 22.45
N ASP A 144 12.99 -21.63 21.84
CA ASP A 144 12.57 -22.78 21.04
C ASP A 144 13.36 -22.78 19.72
N ASP A 145 14.62 -23.15 19.78
CA ASP A 145 15.61 -23.06 18.68
C ASP A 145 15.56 -24.28 17.74
N GLU A 146 14.43 -25.00 17.71
CA GLU A 146 14.29 -26.22 16.90
C GLU A 146 13.89 -25.97 15.44
N GLY A 147 14.25 -24.82 14.84
CA GLY A 147 14.02 -24.56 13.41
C GLY A 147 12.54 -24.52 12.99
N ARG A 148 11.62 -24.48 13.95
CA ARG A 148 10.19 -24.33 13.70
C ARG A 148 9.88 -22.87 13.44
N THR A 149 9.39 -22.56 12.25
CA THR A 149 8.75 -21.28 12.00
C THR A 149 7.63 -21.08 13.02
N LEU A 150 7.83 -20.19 14.00
CA LEU A 150 6.82 -19.86 15.01
C LEU A 150 5.61 -19.22 14.33
N ASN A 151 4.61 -20.04 13.97
CA ASN A 151 3.36 -19.54 13.43
C ASN A 151 2.53 -18.95 14.58
N PRO A 152 2.09 -17.70 14.46
CA PRO A 152 1.20 -17.12 15.46
C PRO A 152 -0.07 -17.95 15.65
N PRO A 153 -0.58 -18.07 16.87
CA PRO A 153 -1.83 -18.75 17.17
C PRO A 153 -2.99 -18.26 16.30
N MET A 154 -3.93 -19.16 15.98
CA MET A 154 -5.09 -18.85 15.15
C MET A 154 -5.92 -17.69 15.73
N MET A 155 -5.99 -17.57 17.07
CA MET A 155 -6.68 -16.48 17.74
C MET A 155 -6.18 -15.10 17.31
N ILE A 156 -4.85 -14.92 17.21
CA ILE A 156 -4.25 -13.65 16.78
C ILE A 156 -4.68 -13.32 15.35
N LYS A 157 -4.62 -14.31 14.45
CA LYS A 157 -5.04 -14.14 13.06
C LYS A 157 -6.54 -13.79 12.96
N SER A 158 -7.39 -14.44 13.77
CA SER A 158 -8.83 -14.19 13.78
C SER A 158 -9.17 -12.76 14.25
N LEU A 159 -8.43 -12.21 15.22
CA LEU A 159 -8.59 -10.83 15.65
C LEU A 159 -8.18 -9.80 14.59
N LEU A 160 -7.19 -10.15 13.76
CA LEU A 160 -6.65 -9.26 12.72
C LEU A 160 -7.40 -9.37 11.40
N GLN A 161 -8.01 -10.51 11.10
CA GLN A 161 -8.66 -10.79 9.82
C GLN A 161 -9.68 -9.75 9.36
N PRO A 162 -10.56 -9.19 10.23
CA PRO A 162 -11.52 -8.16 9.83
C PRO A 162 -10.87 -6.86 9.35
N TYR A 163 -9.62 -6.64 9.72
CA TYR A 163 -8.84 -5.44 9.36
C TYR A 163 -7.93 -5.65 8.16
N GLN A 164 -7.85 -6.88 7.65
CA GLN A 164 -6.97 -7.21 6.54
C GLN A 164 -7.49 -6.60 5.24
N ILE A 165 -6.62 -5.86 4.55
CA ILE A 165 -6.90 -5.37 3.20
C ILE A 165 -6.54 -6.47 2.22
N MET A 166 -7.58 -7.05 1.61
CA MET A 166 -7.42 -8.03 0.54
C MET A 166 -7.33 -7.29 -0.80
N ARG A 167 -6.24 -7.48 -1.52
CA ARG A 167 -6.11 -7.01 -2.89
C ARG A 167 -6.53 -8.12 -3.83
N PHE A 168 -7.64 -7.93 -4.52
CA PHE A 168 -8.09 -8.83 -5.57
C PHE A 168 -7.60 -8.30 -6.92
N GLY A 169 -6.66 -9.00 -7.53
CA GLY A 169 -6.21 -8.76 -8.88
C GLY A 169 -4.84 -8.10 -9.01
N VAL A 170 -3.96 -8.78 -9.74
CA VAL A 170 -2.68 -8.32 -10.33
C VAL A 170 -1.66 -7.73 -9.34
N SER A 171 -1.33 -8.44 -8.29
CA SER A 171 -0.10 -8.23 -7.51
C SER A 171 0.37 -9.54 -6.87
N ALA A 172 0.46 -10.59 -7.66
CA ALA A 172 1.13 -11.81 -7.24
C ALA A 172 2.60 -11.79 -7.70
N PHE A 173 3.32 -10.70 -7.46
CA PHE A 173 4.77 -10.69 -7.53
C PHE A 173 5.34 -9.95 -6.32
N ASN A 174 5.15 -10.53 -5.13
CA ASN A 174 6.16 -10.42 -4.10
C ASN A 174 6.94 -11.71 -4.12
N GLY A 175 8.04 -11.70 -4.86
CA GLY A 175 9.09 -12.69 -4.75
C GLY A 175 9.53 -12.74 -3.30
N GLY A 176 9.40 -13.91 -2.68
CA GLY A 176 9.95 -14.16 -1.37
C GLY A 176 11.47 -14.01 -1.38
N TYR A 177 11.97 -13.49 -0.31
CA TYR A 177 13.26 -13.83 0.29
C TYR A 177 13.03 -14.09 1.75
#